data_017509160ce3ac2006bf7ceb52daabaa
#
_entry.id   017509160ce3ac2006bf7ceb52daabaa
#
_cell.length_a   1.000
_cell.length_b   1.000
_cell.length_c   1.000
_cell.angle_alpha   90.00
_cell.angle_beta   90.00
_cell.angle_gamma   90.00
#
_symmetry.space_group_name_H-M   'P 1'
#
loop_
_entity.id
_entity.type
_entity.pdbx_description
1 polymer ?
#
loop_
_entity_poly.entity_id
_entity_poly.type
_entity_poly.pdbx_seq_one_letter_code
_entity_poly.pdbx_strand_id
1 'polypeptide(L)'
;MCIRDSYTRIYADTENEDKIYVLNVSYGVSSDGGKTFKLKNAPHGDHHDLWIDPHNNMRMIIADDGGAQISNDGGNNWSTYFNQPTAQFYRVTTDNSFPYRIYGAQQDNSTIRIKSRSTSSSITERDWESTAGGESAHLAPDPLNNDIVYGGTYKGYMMRMDHSTNQIRSVNIWPDNPAGSGAEVMKYRINWNFPVMFSPNNPNKLYAGSNYLHVTTNEGQTWNTISGDLTRNLPKTIESSGGLITQDNTGAEFYANIFSIAESEIENNVIWVGSDDGLIHVSKDAGQTWENVTPPETMSPTLNMINSIDISLFKKGKVYVAATSYKFGDYNPYLYKTEDYGKNWTLITNGIKSNDYTRVIRSDKKREGLLYSGTEWGMYISFDDGNSWKPFQLNLPITSIRDLKIKDNDLIVATHGRSFWVIDDLTPLHQLNDDILLSESYLYKPDISYRMHQSGGWGRPNNLLNGVNHPNGVIINYTLKEFSENDYVKIDIIDNN
;
A
#
# COMPACT_ATOMS: atom_id res chain seq x y z
N MET A 1 -2.16 -20.58 0.15
CA MET A 1 -0.99 -20.39 -0.73
C MET A 1 -0.77 -21.67 -1.50
N CYS A 2 -0.62 -21.57 -2.79
CA CYS A 2 -0.50 -22.74 -3.66
C CYS A 2 0.94 -23.27 -3.62
N ILE A 3 1.14 -24.40 -2.99
CA ILE A 3 2.47 -25.05 -2.86
C ILE A 3 3.08 -25.47 -4.21
N ARG A 4 2.42 -25.22 -5.33
CA ARG A 4 2.84 -25.78 -6.65
C ARG A 4 3.36 -24.73 -7.62
N ASP A 5 3.19 -23.44 -7.36
CA ASP A 5 3.38 -22.42 -8.37
C ASP A 5 4.75 -21.75 -8.28
N SER A 6 5.35 -21.66 -7.10
CA SER A 6 6.45 -20.75 -6.88
C SER A 6 7.71 -21.37 -6.28
N TYR A 7 7.64 -22.49 -5.53
CA TYR A 7 8.82 -23.07 -4.90
C TYR A 7 8.90 -24.62 -5.05
N THR A 8 9.16 -25.05 -6.27
CA THR A 8 9.22 -26.48 -6.64
C THR A 8 10.46 -26.82 -7.46
N ARG A 9 11.59 -26.16 -7.22
CA ARG A 9 12.79 -26.32 -8.04
C ARG A 9 13.75 -27.32 -7.45
N ILE A 10 14.50 -28.01 -8.34
CA ILE A 10 15.55 -28.98 -7.99
C ILE A 10 16.86 -28.47 -8.59
N TYR A 11 17.93 -28.52 -7.80
CA TYR A 11 19.28 -28.16 -8.20
C TYR A 11 20.25 -29.27 -7.88
N ALA A 12 21.18 -29.54 -8.78
CA ALA A 12 22.33 -30.39 -8.52
C ALA A 12 23.51 -29.57 -7.99
N ASP A 13 24.28 -30.16 -7.11
CA ASP A 13 25.56 -29.57 -6.68
C ASP A 13 26.54 -29.52 -7.88
N THR A 14 27.40 -28.51 -7.91
CA THR A 14 28.31 -28.30 -9.04
C THR A 14 29.55 -29.19 -9.02
N GLU A 15 29.85 -29.87 -7.91
CA GLU A 15 31.03 -30.70 -7.71
C GLU A 15 30.68 -32.13 -7.26
N ASN A 16 29.48 -32.37 -6.71
CA ASN A 16 29.07 -33.65 -6.15
C ASN A 16 27.75 -34.13 -6.75
N GLU A 17 27.79 -35.13 -7.62
CA GLU A 17 26.63 -35.69 -8.32
C GLU A 17 25.56 -36.32 -7.40
N ASP A 18 25.94 -36.77 -6.21
CA ASP A 18 25.01 -37.31 -5.22
C ASP A 18 24.31 -36.22 -4.37
N LYS A 19 24.74 -34.96 -4.50
CA LYS A 19 24.19 -33.86 -3.73
C LYS A 19 23.16 -33.06 -4.51
N ILE A 20 21.96 -33.04 -3.97
CA ILE A 20 20.78 -32.45 -4.62
C ILE A 20 20.08 -31.53 -3.63
N TYR A 21 19.59 -30.39 -4.13
CA TYR A 21 18.79 -29.43 -3.38
C TYR A 21 17.38 -29.36 -3.94
N VAL A 22 16.37 -29.40 -3.08
CA VAL A 22 14.96 -29.25 -3.44
C VAL A 22 14.40 -28.07 -2.68
N LEU A 23 13.92 -27.06 -3.41
CA LEU A 23 13.34 -25.86 -2.82
C LEU A 23 11.86 -26.08 -2.50
N ASN A 24 11.45 -25.59 -1.36
CA ASN A 24 10.08 -25.57 -0.84
C ASN A 24 10.00 -24.51 0.27
N VAL A 25 8.98 -24.54 1.14
CA VAL A 25 8.88 -23.69 2.34
C VAL A 25 10.18 -23.74 3.17
N SER A 26 10.69 -24.96 3.42
CA SER A 26 12.09 -25.20 3.81
C SER A 26 12.79 -25.92 2.67
N TYR A 27 14.06 -25.73 2.45
CA TYR A 27 14.76 -26.49 1.42
C TYR A 27 15.33 -27.81 1.92
N GLY A 28 15.25 -28.83 1.06
CA GLY A 28 15.78 -30.15 1.34
C GLY A 28 17.15 -30.37 0.69
N VAL A 29 18.07 -30.99 1.40
CA VAL A 29 19.40 -31.40 0.85
C VAL A 29 19.53 -32.92 0.93
N SER A 30 19.78 -33.55 -0.20
CA SER A 30 20.25 -34.95 -0.29
C SER A 30 21.76 -34.98 -0.46
N SER A 31 22.39 -36.02 0.03
CA SER A 31 23.81 -36.34 -0.18
C SER A 31 24.02 -37.80 -0.63
N ASP A 32 22.92 -38.46 -1.09
CA ASP A 32 22.89 -39.86 -1.47
C ASP A 32 22.14 -40.11 -2.78
N GLY A 33 22.20 -39.18 -3.70
CA GLY A 33 21.55 -39.25 -5.01
C GLY A 33 20.01 -39.18 -4.93
N GLY A 34 19.47 -38.47 -3.97
CA GLY A 34 18.03 -38.23 -3.82
C GLY A 34 17.28 -39.32 -3.09
N LYS A 35 17.95 -40.26 -2.45
CA LYS A 35 17.32 -41.35 -1.68
C LYS A 35 16.76 -40.86 -0.37
N THR A 36 17.51 -39.95 0.31
CA THR A 36 17.06 -39.29 1.55
C THR A 36 17.30 -37.79 1.49
N PHE A 37 16.47 -37.02 2.19
CA PHE A 37 16.58 -35.57 2.28
C PHE A 37 16.62 -35.12 3.74
N LYS A 38 17.51 -34.17 4.03
CA LYS A 38 17.51 -33.43 5.29
C LYS A 38 16.96 -32.04 5.04
N LEU A 39 15.97 -31.62 5.80
CA LEU A 39 15.46 -30.25 5.75
C LEU A 39 16.49 -29.30 6.36
N LYS A 40 16.70 -28.20 5.69
CA LYS A 40 17.53 -27.07 6.15
C LYS A 40 16.71 -25.79 6.06
N ASN A 41 17.09 -24.79 6.85
CA ASN A 41 16.49 -23.47 6.86
C ASN A 41 17.49 -22.43 6.43
N ALA A 42 17.02 -21.46 5.63
CA ALA A 42 17.63 -20.16 5.47
C ALA A 42 16.92 -19.16 6.41
N PRO A 43 17.34 -17.89 6.47
CA PRO A 43 16.75 -16.90 7.37
C PRO A 43 15.26 -16.62 7.14
N HIS A 44 14.73 -16.86 5.93
CA HIS A 44 13.30 -16.80 5.61
C HIS A 44 12.83 -18.10 4.96
N GLY A 45 11.53 -18.30 4.83
CA GLY A 45 10.92 -19.44 4.14
C GLY A 45 10.56 -19.15 2.68
N ASP A 46 9.91 -20.14 2.05
CA ASP A 46 9.38 -20.04 0.70
C ASP A 46 10.47 -19.74 -0.35
N HIS A 47 11.34 -20.76 -0.55
CA HIS A 47 12.53 -20.61 -1.39
C HIS A 47 12.21 -20.79 -2.87
N HIS A 48 12.54 -19.77 -3.70
CA HIS A 48 12.21 -19.69 -5.11
C HIS A 48 13.36 -20.03 -6.05
N ASP A 49 14.60 -19.69 -5.66
CA ASP A 49 15.76 -19.91 -6.51
C ASP A 49 17.02 -20.18 -5.70
N LEU A 50 17.95 -20.95 -6.29
CA LEU A 50 19.25 -21.27 -5.70
C LEU A 50 20.33 -21.21 -6.79
N TRP A 51 21.31 -20.35 -6.58
CA TRP A 51 22.53 -20.36 -7.37
C TRP A 51 23.68 -20.95 -6.54
N ILE A 52 24.43 -21.87 -7.17
CA ILE A 52 25.63 -22.50 -6.61
C ILE A 52 26.81 -22.10 -7.49
N ASP A 53 27.86 -21.58 -6.91
CA ASP A 53 29.07 -21.19 -7.65
C ASP A 53 29.66 -22.43 -8.37
N PRO A 54 29.81 -22.40 -9.72
CA PRO A 54 30.32 -23.52 -10.48
C PRO A 54 31.78 -23.87 -10.19
N HIS A 55 32.51 -22.97 -9.54
CA HIS A 55 33.92 -23.17 -9.18
C HIS A 55 34.16 -23.35 -7.68
N ASN A 56 33.11 -23.21 -6.86
CA ASN A 56 33.19 -23.40 -5.42
C ASN A 56 31.79 -23.61 -4.84
N ASN A 57 31.35 -24.84 -4.71
CA ASN A 57 30.01 -25.21 -4.23
C ASN A 57 29.72 -24.79 -2.77
N MET A 58 30.71 -24.28 -2.04
CA MET A 58 30.49 -23.68 -0.72
C MET A 58 29.89 -22.26 -0.83
N ARG A 59 30.01 -21.59 -1.97
CA ARG A 59 29.40 -20.27 -2.23
C ARG A 59 28.05 -20.43 -2.90
N MET A 60 27.04 -19.93 -2.25
CA MET A 60 25.66 -20.08 -2.68
C MET A 60 24.88 -18.78 -2.48
N ILE A 61 23.89 -18.55 -3.32
CA ILE A 61 22.85 -17.52 -3.12
C ILE A 61 21.50 -18.22 -3.17
N ILE A 62 20.68 -18.02 -2.14
CA ILE A 62 19.30 -18.45 -2.11
C ILE A 62 18.38 -17.25 -2.16
N ALA A 63 17.27 -17.36 -2.88
CA ALA A 63 16.22 -16.35 -2.95
C ALA A 63 14.93 -16.93 -2.39
N ASP A 64 14.31 -16.17 -1.51
CA ASP A 64 13.05 -16.51 -0.82
C ASP A 64 12.18 -15.26 -0.64
N ASP A 65 11.02 -15.40 0.01
CA ASP A 65 10.08 -14.30 0.21
C ASP A 65 10.59 -13.20 1.17
N GLY A 66 11.71 -13.42 1.85
CA GLY A 66 12.42 -12.40 2.60
C GLY A 66 13.42 -11.59 1.77
N GLY A 67 13.88 -12.15 0.65
CA GLY A 67 14.89 -11.52 -0.21
C GLY A 67 15.93 -12.51 -0.72
N ALA A 68 17.20 -12.11 -0.75
CA ALA A 68 18.31 -12.94 -1.17
C ALA A 68 19.39 -13.03 -0.08
N GLN A 69 19.91 -14.23 0.17
CA GLN A 69 20.93 -14.49 1.18
C GLN A 69 22.12 -15.23 0.57
N ILE A 70 23.30 -14.94 1.10
CA ILE A 70 24.56 -15.53 0.66
C ILE A 70 25.08 -16.48 1.73
N SER A 71 25.51 -17.67 1.30
CA SER A 71 26.31 -18.59 2.10
C SER A 71 27.71 -18.75 1.51
N ASN A 72 28.72 -18.89 2.36
CA ASN A 72 30.08 -19.22 1.99
C ASN A 72 30.55 -20.56 2.58
N ASP A 73 29.61 -21.34 3.14
CA ASP A 73 29.88 -22.61 3.81
C ASP A 73 28.92 -23.75 3.42
N GLY A 74 28.43 -23.71 2.19
CA GLY A 74 27.54 -24.75 1.64
C GLY A 74 26.16 -24.77 2.26
N GLY A 75 25.64 -23.63 2.68
CA GLY A 75 24.30 -23.48 3.24
C GLY A 75 24.19 -23.86 4.73
N ASN A 76 25.31 -23.88 5.47
CA ASN A 76 25.27 -24.07 6.92
C ASN A 76 24.99 -22.77 7.66
N ASN A 77 25.48 -21.64 7.15
CA ASN A 77 25.16 -20.30 7.61
C ASN A 77 24.81 -19.41 6.41
N TRP A 78 23.90 -18.46 6.63
CA TRP A 78 23.42 -17.52 5.64
C TRP A 78 23.55 -16.08 6.14
N SER A 79 23.75 -15.14 5.22
CA SER A 79 23.62 -13.70 5.54
C SER A 79 22.18 -13.36 5.92
N THR A 80 21.98 -12.20 6.55
CA THR A 80 20.63 -11.67 6.77
C THR A 80 20.00 -11.15 5.48
N TYR A 81 18.67 -11.15 5.39
CA TYR A 81 17.89 -10.46 4.35
C TYR A 81 17.52 -9.02 4.74
N PHE A 82 17.73 -8.60 5.99
CA PHE A 82 17.50 -7.23 6.46
C PHE A 82 18.45 -6.19 5.88
N ASN A 83 19.39 -6.59 5.04
CA ASN A 83 20.34 -5.71 4.38
C ASN A 83 19.93 -5.27 2.97
N GLN A 84 18.64 -5.39 2.62
CA GLN A 84 18.09 -5.04 1.32
C GLN A 84 17.05 -3.92 1.46
N PRO A 85 17.12 -2.84 0.64
CA PRO A 85 16.15 -1.75 0.69
C PRO A 85 14.88 -2.10 -0.10
N THR A 86 14.28 -3.25 0.20
CA THR A 86 13.12 -3.78 -0.49
C THR A 86 12.03 -4.14 0.51
N ALA A 87 10.78 -3.81 0.15
CA ALA A 87 9.59 -4.25 0.86
C ALA A 87 8.37 -4.11 -0.07
N GLN A 88 7.43 -5.05 0.06
CA GLN A 88 6.22 -5.10 -0.74
C GLN A 88 5.02 -4.70 0.12
N PHE A 89 4.56 -3.44 -0.01
CA PHE A 89 3.42 -2.92 0.72
C PHE A 89 2.17 -2.87 -0.15
N TYR A 90 1.01 -3.23 0.43
CA TYR A 90 -0.28 -3.16 -0.25
C TYR A 90 -0.99 -1.84 -0.04
N ARG A 91 -0.98 -1.33 1.19
CA ARG A 91 -1.70 -0.12 1.60
C ARG A 91 -0.85 0.70 2.56
N VAL A 92 -1.21 1.96 2.70
CA VAL A 92 -0.56 2.87 3.65
C VAL A 92 -1.57 3.72 4.39
N THR A 93 -1.37 3.84 5.70
CA THR A 93 -2.09 4.79 6.55
C THR A 93 -1.16 5.43 7.56
N THR A 94 -1.67 6.40 8.32
CA THR A 94 -0.91 7.15 9.33
C THR A 94 -1.73 7.34 10.59
N ASP A 95 -1.06 7.52 11.74
CA ASP A 95 -1.69 7.96 12.98
C ASP A 95 -1.68 9.49 13.15
N ASN A 96 -2.12 9.95 14.33
CA ASN A 96 -2.14 11.36 14.72
C ASN A 96 -1.05 11.73 15.74
N SER A 97 -0.02 10.89 15.92
CA SER A 97 1.12 11.23 16.78
C SER A 97 2.00 12.31 16.13
N PHE A 98 2.90 12.89 16.89
CA PHE A 98 3.96 13.75 16.36
C PHE A 98 5.34 13.28 16.90
N PRO A 99 6.29 12.93 16.03
CA PRO A 99 6.10 12.68 14.61
C PRO A 99 5.06 11.57 14.36
N TYR A 100 4.29 11.67 13.27
CA TYR A 100 3.32 10.64 12.92
C TYR A 100 4.04 9.33 12.54
N ARG A 101 3.32 8.22 12.67
CA ARG A 101 3.81 6.93 12.19
C ARG A 101 3.13 6.56 10.88
N ILE A 102 3.88 5.87 10.03
CA ILE A 102 3.43 5.28 8.78
C ILE A 102 3.17 3.80 9.05
N TYR A 103 2.05 3.30 8.57
CA TYR A 103 1.58 1.93 8.78
C TYR A 103 1.39 1.22 7.46
N GLY A 104 1.80 -0.05 7.37
CA GLY A 104 1.52 -0.92 6.24
C GLY A 104 1.78 -2.37 6.54
N ALA A 105 1.14 -3.21 5.74
CA ALA A 105 1.38 -4.65 5.73
C ALA A 105 2.36 -4.99 4.62
N GLN A 106 3.43 -5.68 4.99
CA GLN A 106 4.44 -6.18 4.09
C GLN A 106 4.20 -7.66 3.83
N GLN A 107 4.01 -8.03 2.57
CA GLN A 107 3.78 -9.42 2.20
C GLN A 107 4.91 -10.30 2.75
N ASP A 108 4.53 -11.46 3.29
CA ASP A 108 5.35 -12.49 3.90
C ASP A 108 6.21 -12.04 5.10
N ASN A 109 6.13 -10.76 5.47
CA ASN A 109 6.95 -10.18 6.55
C ASN A 109 6.14 -9.40 7.60
N SER A 110 4.81 -9.63 7.68
CA SER A 110 3.98 -9.03 8.73
C SER A 110 3.63 -7.53 8.49
N THR A 111 2.99 -6.92 9.46
CA THR A 111 2.65 -5.50 9.49
C THR A 111 3.69 -4.71 10.24
N ILE A 112 3.87 -3.46 9.85
CA ILE A 112 4.76 -2.54 10.56
C ILE A 112 4.09 -1.20 10.82
N ARG A 113 4.57 -0.51 11.87
CA ARG A 113 4.45 0.94 12.06
C ARG A 113 5.84 1.54 12.23
N ILE A 114 6.13 2.59 11.51
CA ILE A 114 7.43 3.27 11.51
C ILE A 114 7.26 4.77 11.70
N LYS A 115 8.12 5.41 12.48
CA LYS A 115 8.10 6.86 12.66
C LYS A 115 8.49 7.57 11.36
N SER A 116 7.75 8.63 11.02
CA SER A 116 8.09 9.50 9.87
C SER A 116 9.37 10.30 10.07
N ARG A 117 9.77 10.53 11.33
CA ARG A 117 10.99 11.24 11.72
C ARG A 117 11.57 10.63 12.98
N SER A 118 12.90 10.51 13.03
CA SER A 118 13.63 10.03 14.20
C SER A 118 14.38 11.17 14.89
N THR A 119 14.61 11.04 16.20
CA THR A 119 15.53 11.92 16.95
C THR A 119 16.99 11.57 16.74
N SER A 120 17.27 10.47 16.05
CA SER A 120 18.60 10.05 15.60
C SER A 120 18.99 10.74 14.28
N SER A 121 20.18 10.48 13.75
CA SER A 121 20.65 11.00 12.47
C SER A 121 19.89 10.44 11.26
N SER A 122 19.20 9.31 11.41
CA SER A 122 18.44 8.61 10.37
C SER A 122 17.34 7.77 11.00
N ILE A 123 16.36 7.36 10.19
CA ILE A 123 15.31 6.42 10.56
C ILE A 123 15.89 5.00 10.37
N THR A 124 15.84 4.18 11.39
CA THR A 124 16.46 2.84 11.43
C THR A 124 15.48 1.80 11.95
N GLU A 125 15.93 0.57 12.09
CA GLU A 125 15.17 -0.52 12.70
C GLU A 125 14.67 -0.24 14.13
N ARG A 126 15.23 0.75 14.82
CA ARG A 126 14.77 1.19 16.15
C ARG A 126 13.50 2.05 16.10
N ASP A 127 13.15 2.54 14.92
CA ASP A 127 12.03 3.46 14.70
C ASP A 127 10.78 2.74 14.20
N TRP A 128 10.84 1.43 13.95
CA TRP A 128 9.72 0.63 13.53
C TRP A 128 9.49 -0.59 14.43
N GLU A 129 8.28 -1.06 14.47
CA GLU A 129 7.86 -2.25 15.21
C GLU A 129 6.66 -2.92 14.51
N SER A 130 6.48 -4.21 14.76
CA SER A 130 5.30 -4.94 14.28
C SER A 130 4.02 -4.41 14.93
N THR A 131 2.89 -4.55 14.24
CA THR A 131 1.59 -4.07 14.72
C THR A 131 0.48 -5.07 14.43
N ALA A 132 -0.79 -4.68 14.58
CA ALA A 132 -1.95 -5.52 14.33
C ALA A 132 -2.04 -5.98 12.88
N GLY A 133 -2.70 -7.12 12.64
CA GLY A 133 -2.96 -7.66 11.31
C GLY A 133 -1.91 -8.63 10.81
N GLY A 134 -2.01 -8.97 9.56
CA GLY A 134 -1.08 -9.84 8.84
C GLY A 134 -0.54 -9.15 7.58
N GLU A 135 0.14 -9.89 6.77
CA GLU A 135 0.95 -9.44 5.64
C GLU A 135 0.23 -8.66 4.52
N SER A 136 -1.10 -8.69 4.48
CA SER A 136 -1.89 -8.03 3.43
C SER A 136 -2.86 -6.97 3.97
N ALA A 137 -2.80 -6.67 5.26
CA ALA A 137 -3.82 -5.89 5.95
C ALA A 137 -3.96 -4.45 5.44
N HIS A 138 -5.21 -3.96 5.43
CA HIS A 138 -5.44 -2.57 5.75
C HIS A 138 -5.26 -2.38 7.25
N LEU A 139 -4.55 -1.34 7.65
CA LEU A 139 -4.35 -0.98 9.05
C LEU A 139 -5.16 0.26 9.38
N ALA A 140 -5.77 0.27 10.57
CA ALA A 140 -6.54 1.39 11.07
C ALA A 140 -6.08 1.75 12.48
N PRO A 141 -5.12 2.69 12.62
CA PRO A 141 -4.79 3.28 13.90
C PRO A 141 -6.02 4.01 14.46
N ASP A 142 -6.27 3.85 15.76
CA ASP A 142 -7.35 4.55 16.44
C ASP A 142 -7.08 6.07 16.43
N PRO A 143 -7.99 6.90 15.92
CA PRO A 143 -7.76 8.35 15.82
C PRO A 143 -7.68 9.06 17.17
N LEU A 144 -8.15 8.44 18.26
CA LEU A 144 -8.13 8.97 19.64
C LEU A 144 -6.98 8.42 20.48
N ASN A 145 -6.44 7.24 20.10
CA ASN A 145 -5.36 6.59 20.84
C ASN A 145 -4.37 5.90 19.89
N ASN A 146 -3.24 6.52 19.65
CA ASN A 146 -2.20 6.03 18.76
C ASN A 146 -1.56 4.69 19.17
N ASP A 147 -1.84 4.17 20.38
CA ASP A 147 -1.38 2.85 20.81
C ASP A 147 -2.33 1.73 20.40
N ILE A 148 -3.54 2.06 19.97
CA ILE A 148 -4.53 1.10 19.50
C ILE A 148 -4.50 1.04 17.98
N VAL A 149 -4.36 -0.18 17.45
CA VAL A 149 -4.33 -0.43 16.00
C VAL A 149 -5.21 -1.62 15.66
N TYR A 150 -5.98 -1.50 14.61
CA TYR A 150 -6.76 -2.59 14.03
C TYR A 150 -6.13 -3.02 12.71
N GLY A 151 -6.12 -4.33 12.45
CA GLY A 151 -5.59 -4.88 11.20
C GLY A 151 -6.19 -6.23 10.86
N GLY A 152 -6.46 -6.42 9.57
CA GLY A 152 -6.96 -7.68 9.04
C GLY A 152 -5.84 -8.64 8.62
N THR A 153 -6.24 -9.85 8.22
CA THR A 153 -5.38 -10.84 7.60
C THR A 153 -6.22 -11.85 6.83
N TYR A 154 -5.63 -12.95 6.39
CA TYR A 154 -6.31 -14.05 5.71
C TYR A 154 -7.65 -14.42 6.34
N LYS A 155 -8.60 -14.87 5.51
CA LYS A 155 -9.87 -15.45 5.94
C LYS A 155 -10.77 -14.50 6.74
N GLY A 156 -10.51 -13.19 6.65
CA GLY A 156 -11.25 -12.20 7.41
C GLY A 156 -10.92 -12.17 8.91
N TYR A 157 -9.83 -12.81 9.33
CA TYR A 157 -9.34 -12.61 10.68
C TYR A 157 -8.91 -11.17 10.86
N MET A 158 -9.34 -10.59 11.97
CA MET A 158 -9.06 -9.21 12.32
C MET A 158 -8.68 -9.11 13.78
N MET A 159 -7.69 -8.32 14.09
CA MET A 159 -7.21 -8.12 15.44
C MET A 159 -7.14 -6.64 15.81
N ARG A 160 -7.31 -6.37 17.10
CA ARG A 160 -7.04 -5.11 17.77
C ARG A 160 -5.82 -5.31 18.67
N MET A 161 -4.78 -4.54 18.44
CA MET A 161 -3.56 -4.54 19.27
C MET A 161 -3.49 -3.26 20.08
N ASP A 162 -3.14 -3.42 21.35
CA ASP A 162 -2.80 -2.33 22.26
C ASP A 162 -1.28 -2.35 22.51
N HIS A 163 -0.58 -1.39 21.95
CA HIS A 163 0.88 -1.28 22.07
C HIS A 163 1.35 -0.85 23.45
N SER A 164 0.49 -0.22 24.27
CA SER A 164 0.86 0.16 25.63
C SER A 164 0.96 -1.05 26.57
N THR A 165 0.23 -2.12 26.24
CA THR A 165 0.19 -3.36 27.03
C THR A 165 0.67 -4.58 26.28
N ASN A 166 0.93 -4.46 24.97
CA ASN A 166 1.21 -5.56 24.05
C ASN A 166 0.10 -6.64 23.98
N GLN A 167 -1.14 -6.25 24.30
CA GLN A 167 -2.27 -7.17 24.26
C GLN A 167 -2.93 -7.18 22.88
N ILE A 168 -3.27 -8.36 22.39
CA ILE A 168 -3.97 -8.58 21.13
C ILE A 168 -5.31 -9.24 21.44
N ARG A 169 -6.37 -8.73 20.80
CA ARG A 169 -7.72 -9.29 20.87
C ARG A 169 -8.25 -9.53 19.46
N SER A 170 -8.82 -10.71 19.23
CA SER A 170 -9.57 -10.98 17.99
C SER A 170 -10.87 -10.17 17.96
N VAL A 171 -11.14 -9.55 16.83
CA VAL A 171 -12.31 -8.69 16.60
C VAL A 171 -12.97 -9.00 15.25
N ASN A 172 -12.97 -10.26 14.85
CA ASN A 172 -13.49 -10.74 13.58
C ASN A 172 -14.95 -10.30 13.36
N ILE A 173 -15.29 -9.95 12.11
CA ILE A 173 -16.67 -9.69 11.71
C ILE A 173 -17.50 -10.95 11.85
N TRP A 174 -16.94 -12.07 11.40
CA TRP A 174 -17.58 -13.38 11.42
C TRP A 174 -16.53 -14.46 11.67
N PRO A 175 -16.71 -15.33 12.68
CA PRO A 175 -15.74 -16.37 13.01
C PRO A 175 -15.92 -17.57 12.06
N ASP A 176 -15.34 -17.51 10.87
CA ASP A 176 -15.37 -18.58 9.88
C ASP A 176 -13.96 -18.97 9.44
N ASN A 177 -13.81 -20.22 8.99
CA ASN A 177 -12.57 -20.70 8.37
C ASN A 177 -12.87 -21.27 6.99
N PRO A 178 -12.82 -20.45 5.95
CA PRO A 178 -13.19 -20.85 4.59
C PRO A 178 -12.12 -21.68 3.87
N ALA A 179 -11.00 -22.03 4.50
CA ALA A 179 -9.96 -22.83 3.87
C ALA A 179 -10.52 -24.16 3.35
N GLY A 180 -10.25 -24.46 2.09
CA GLY A 180 -10.74 -25.65 1.41
C GLY A 180 -12.13 -25.51 0.77
N SER A 181 -12.78 -24.36 0.89
CA SER A 181 -14.10 -24.07 0.32
C SER A 181 -14.02 -22.96 -0.72
N GLY A 182 -14.89 -23.01 -1.74
CA GLY A 182 -15.09 -21.90 -2.66
C GLY A 182 -15.84 -20.75 -2.00
N ALA A 183 -15.84 -19.59 -2.65
CA ALA A 183 -16.49 -18.40 -2.13
C ALA A 183 -18.02 -18.50 -2.08
N GLU A 184 -18.61 -19.42 -2.86
CA GLU A 184 -20.06 -19.64 -2.97
C GLU A 184 -20.72 -20.13 -1.67
N VAL A 185 -19.96 -20.78 -0.78
CA VAL A 185 -20.52 -21.29 0.49
C VAL A 185 -20.36 -20.33 1.66
N MET A 186 -19.69 -19.20 1.46
CA MET A 186 -19.36 -18.27 2.53
C MET A 186 -20.54 -17.33 2.84
N LYS A 187 -20.79 -17.11 4.14
CA LYS A 187 -21.74 -16.08 4.58
C LYS A 187 -21.26 -14.69 4.18
N TYR A 188 -19.98 -14.41 4.42
CA TYR A 188 -19.30 -13.19 4.03
C TYR A 188 -18.03 -13.55 3.27
N ARG A 189 -17.91 -13.08 2.05
CA ARG A 189 -16.69 -13.18 1.27
C ARG A 189 -15.76 -12.06 1.72
N ILE A 190 -14.60 -12.39 2.24
CA ILE A 190 -13.64 -11.42 2.74
C ILE A 190 -12.31 -11.67 2.06
N ASN A 191 -11.84 -10.70 1.26
CA ASN A 191 -10.53 -10.74 0.64
C ASN A 191 -9.44 -10.57 1.69
N TRP A 192 -8.27 -11.15 1.50
CA TRP A 192 -7.14 -10.98 2.41
C TRP A 192 -6.67 -9.53 2.57
N ASN A 193 -6.91 -8.68 1.55
CA ASN A 193 -6.66 -7.25 1.55
C ASN A 193 -7.96 -6.44 1.68
N PHE A 194 -8.85 -6.87 2.58
CA PHE A 194 -10.13 -6.19 2.78
C PHE A 194 -9.96 -4.81 3.45
N PRO A 195 -10.75 -3.82 3.05
CA PRO A 195 -10.63 -2.47 3.59
C PRO A 195 -11.13 -2.39 5.04
N VAL A 196 -10.34 -1.70 5.87
CA VAL A 196 -10.65 -1.35 7.25
C VAL A 196 -10.30 0.12 7.44
N MET A 197 -11.26 0.94 7.94
CA MET A 197 -11.01 2.36 8.19
C MET A 197 -11.91 2.93 9.28
N PHE A 198 -11.39 3.88 10.04
CA PHE A 198 -12.20 4.71 10.92
C PHE A 198 -12.96 5.78 10.13
N SER A 199 -14.17 6.09 10.60
CA SER A 199 -14.95 7.22 10.10
C SER A 199 -14.22 8.53 10.41
N PRO A 200 -14.04 9.43 9.42
CA PRO A 200 -13.47 10.74 9.67
C PRO A 200 -14.44 11.65 10.48
N ASN A 201 -15.74 11.32 10.51
CA ASN A 201 -16.76 12.10 11.19
C ASN A 201 -17.08 11.57 12.61
N ASN A 202 -16.74 10.33 12.89
CA ASN A 202 -16.98 9.70 14.20
C ASN A 202 -15.81 8.76 14.56
N PRO A 203 -14.90 9.19 15.43
CA PRO A 203 -13.69 8.43 15.75
C PRO A 203 -13.95 7.09 16.45
N ASN A 204 -15.17 6.85 16.97
CA ASN A 204 -15.54 5.57 17.56
C ASN A 204 -16.11 4.58 16.54
N LYS A 205 -16.29 4.99 15.29
CA LYS A 205 -16.90 4.17 14.25
C LYS A 205 -15.82 3.59 13.34
N LEU A 206 -15.70 2.27 13.32
CA LEU A 206 -14.78 1.52 12.45
C LEU A 206 -15.58 0.74 11.42
N TYR A 207 -15.23 0.90 10.14
CA TYR A 207 -15.80 0.15 9.03
C TYR A 207 -14.88 -1.00 8.60
N ALA A 208 -15.48 -2.07 8.12
CA ALA A 208 -14.77 -3.16 7.44
C ALA A 208 -15.60 -3.74 6.30
N GLY A 209 -14.94 -4.13 5.20
CA GLY A 209 -15.57 -4.65 3.99
C GLY A 209 -15.51 -6.17 3.90
N SER A 210 -16.63 -6.79 3.56
CA SER A 210 -16.72 -8.10 2.92
C SER A 210 -17.39 -7.89 1.56
N ASN A 211 -18.28 -8.76 1.09
CA ASN A 211 -19.26 -8.39 0.07
C ASN A 211 -20.38 -7.48 0.63
N TYR A 212 -20.40 -7.28 1.94
CA TYR A 212 -21.24 -6.30 2.67
C TYR A 212 -20.35 -5.29 3.38
N LEU A 213 -20.91 -4.12 3.70
CA LEU A 213 -20.26 -3.15 4.58
C LEU A 213 -20.67 -3.38 6.03
N HIS A 214 -19.69 -3.51 6.90
CA HIS A 214 -19.85 -3.72 8.33
C HIS A 214 -19.35 -2.52 9.12
N VAL A 215 -19.95 -2.28 10.29
CA VAL A 215 -19.56 -1.20 11.19
C VAL A 215 -19.58 -1.69 12.64
N THR A 216 -18.59 -1.25 13.41
CA THR A 216 -18.58 -1.37 14.87
C THR A 216 -18.41 0.00 15.51
N THR A 217 -19.00 0.18 16.71
CA THR A 217 -18.83 1.38 17.55
C THR A 217 -18.40 1.00 18.99
N ASN A 218 -18.00 -0.25 19.19
CA ASN A 218 -17.59 -0.79 20.50
C ASN A 218 -16.29 -1.63 20.35
N GLU A 219 -15.34 -1.11 19.59
CA GLU A 219 -14.02 -1.72 19.40
C GLU A 219 -14.05 -3.17 18.86
N GLY A 220 -15.00 -3.48 17.99
CA GLY A 220 -15.14 -4.79 17.37
C GLY A 220 -15.71 -5.88 18.31
N GLN A 221 -16.31 -5.53 19.44
CA GLN A 221 -17.02 -6.50 20.25
C GLN A 221 -18.28 -7.02 19.54
N THR A 222 -18.94 -6.15 18.79
CA THR A 222 -20.05 -6.52 17.89
C THR A 222 -19.94 -5.75 16.59
N TRP A 223 -20.45 -6.35 15.51
CA TRP A 223 -20.51 -5.78 14.19
C TRP A 223 -21.94 -5.73 13.69
N ASN A 224 -22.32 -4.62 13.08
CA ASN A 224 -23.59 -4.43 12.39
C ASN A 224 -23.33 -4.37 10.88
N THR A 225 -24.09 -5.14 10.09
CA THR A 225 -24.10 -5.04 8.64
C THR A 225 -25.02 -3.92 8.22
N ILE A 226 -24.51 -2.96 7.45
CA ILE A 226 -25.21 -1.74 7.04
C ILE A 226 -25.42 -1.64 5.52
N SER A 227 -25.34 -2.77 4.81
CA SER A 227 -25.63 -2.83 3.38
C SER A 227 -26.25 -4.17 3.00
N GLY A 228 -26.77 -4.29 1.79
CA GLY A 228 -26.92 -5.55 1.06
C GLY A 228 -25.57 -6.00 0.49
N ASP A 229 -25.56 -7.05 -0.35
CA ASP A 229 -24.40 -7.44 -1.15
C ASP A 229 -24.14 -6.33 -2.20
N LEU A 230 -22.98 -5.67 -2.12
CA LEU A 230 -22.57 -4.55 -2.97
C LEU A 230 -21.66 -4.98 -4.12
N THR A 231 -21.69 -6.26 -4.46
CA THR A 231 -20.92 -6.85 -5.55
C THR A 231 -21.81 -7.37 -6.66
N ARG A 232 -21.23 -7.74 -7.80
CA ARG A 232 -21.98 -8.40 -8.88
C ARG A 232 -22.42 -9.81 -8.50
N ASN A 233 -21.66 -10.48 -7.64
CA ASN A 233 -21.94 -11.82 -7.15
C ASN A 233 -22.25 -12.82 -8.29
N LEU A 234 -21.45 -12.79 -9.35
CA LEU A 234 -21.65 -13.66 -10.51
C LEU A 234 -21.30 -15.10 -10.13
N PRO A 235 -22.22 -16.08 -10.27
CA PRO A 235 -21.99 -17.46 -9.80
C PRO A 235 -20.67 -18.06 -10.28
N LYS A 236 -20.33 -17.90 -11.56
CA LYS A 236 -19.09 -18.44 -12.13
C LYS A 236 -17.80 -17.86 -11.56
N THR A 237 -17.84 -16.68 -10.94
CA THR A 237 -16.64 -16.00 -10.41
C THR A 237 -16.39 -16.34 -8.95
N ILE A 238 -17.34 -17.00 -8.29
CA ILE A 238 -17.26 -17.38 -6.88
C ILE A 238 -17.21 -18.90 -6.65
N GLU A 239 -17.28 -19.70 -7.72
CA GLU A 239 -17.09 -21.14 -7.66
C GLU A 239 -15.69 -21.49 -7.13
N SER A 240 -15.54 -22.72 -6.64
CA SER A 240 -14.23 -23.25 -6.25
C SER A 240 -13.20 -23.08 -7.35
N SER A 241 -12.06 -22.48 -7.03
CA SER A 241 -10.93 -22.30 -7.95
C SER A 241 -10.05 -23.56 -8.02
N GLY A 242 -9.25 -23.66 -9.08
CA GLY A 242 -8.36 -24.78 -9.35
C GLY A 242 -8.84 -25.68 -10.47
N GLY A 243 -8.16 -26.81 -10.66
CA GLY A 243 -8.44 -27.75 -11.75
C GLY A 243 -9.07 -29.06 -11.30
N LEU A 244 -9.24 -29.98 -12.27
CA LEU A 244 -9.84 -31.32 -12.04
C LEU A 244 -9.03 -32.16 -11.05
N ILE A 245 -7.73 -31.94 -10.95
CA ILE A 245 -6.84 -32.79 -10.10
C ILE A 245 -6.74 -32.18 -8.68
N THR A 246 -6.69 -30.88 -8.55
CA THR A 246 -6.62 -30.20 -7.25
C THR A 246 -7.38 -28.87 -7.30
N GLN A 247 -8.15 -28.64 -6.27
CA GLN A 247 -8.78 -27.33 -6.02
C GLN A 247 -7.78 -26.42 -5.31
N ASP A 248 -7.85 -25.14 -5.64
CA ASP A 248 -7.01 -24.09 -5.07
C ASP A 248 -7.86 -23.13 -4.20
N ASN A 249 -8.32 -23.66 -3.06
CA ASN A 249 -9.17 -22.94 -2.12
C ASN A 249 -8.37 -22.63 -0.85
N THR A 250 -7.40 -21.73 -0.95
CA THR A 250 -6.51 -21.35 0.17
C THR A 250 -7.20 -20.51 1.24
N GLY A 251 -8.28 -19.82 0.87
CA GLY A 251 -8.98 -18.89 1.77
C GLY A 251 -8.35 -17.50 1.82
N ALA A 252 -7.49 -17.16 0.88
CA ALA A 252 -6.82 -15.87 0.80
C ALA A 252 -7.56 -14.89 -0.15
N GLU A 253 -7.54 -15.16 -1.43
CA GLU A 253 -8.04 -14.28 -2.47
C GLU A 253 -9.44 -14.67 -2.93
N PHE A 254 -10.46 -14.31 -2.16
CA PHE A 254 -11.84 -14.44 -2.61
C PHE A 254 -12.22 -13.28 -3.52
N TYR A 255 -13.02 -13.53 -4.53
CA TYR A 255 -13.55 -12.55 -5.47
C TYR A 255 -14.96 -12.12 -5.10
N ALA A 256 -15.43 -11.04 -5.71
CA ALA A 256 -16.70 -10.37 -5.42
C ALA A 256 -16.76 -9.85 -3.96
N ASN A 257 -15.87 -8.93 -3.66
CA ASN A 257 -15.74 -8.26 -2.36
C ASN A 257 -15.69 -6.74 -2.49
N ILE A 258 -16.01 -6.04 -1.42
CA ILE A 258 -15.66 -4.63 -1.27
C ILE A 258 -14.14 -4.51 -1.17
N PHE A 259 -13.56 -3.68 -2.03
CA PHE A 259 -12.11 -3.49 -2.12
C PHE A 259 -11.65 -2.06 -1.76
N SER A 260 -12.58 -1.09 -1.79
CA SER A 260 -12.33 0.28 -1.34
C SER A 260 -13.55 0.86 -0.63
N ILE A 261 -13.31 1.65 0.41
CA ILE A 261 -14.31 2.38 1.19
C ILE A 261 -13.81 3.81 1.36
N ALA A 262 -14.72 4.79 1.23
CA ALA A 262 -14.46 6.18 1.55
C ALA A 262 -15.72 6.80 2.17
N GLU A 263 -15.54 7.58 3.25
CA GLU A 263 -16.60 8.41 3.83
C GLU A 263 -16.23 9.88 3.67
N SER A 264 -17.18 10.73 3.31
CA SER A 264 -16.96 12.15 3.07
C SER A 264 -16.60 12.87 4.38
N GLU A 265 -15.52 13.65 4.38
CA GLU A 265 -15.14 14.52 5.50
C GLU A 265 -16.00 15.80 5.56
N ILE A 266 -16.65 16.18 4.44
CA ILE A 266 -17.45 17.42 4.33
C ILE A 266 -18.97 17.20 4.25
N GLU A 267 -19.39 15.92 4.22
CA GLU A 267 -20.80 15.53 4.18
C GLU A 267 -21.01 14.32 5.08
N ASN A 268 -21.54 14.55 6.28
CA ASN A 268 -21.86 13.47 7.19
C ASN A 268 -22.78 12.44 6.53
N ASN A 269 -22.53 11.15 6.81
CA ASN A 269 -23.33 10.03 6.34
C ASN A 269 -23.22 9.69 4.85
N VAL A 270 -22.32 10.34 4.09
CA VAL A 270 -22.06 9.99 2.69
C VAL A 270 -20.91 9.00 2.61
N ILE A 271 -21.22 7.76 2.22
CA ILE A 271 -20.26 6.64 2.17
C ILE A 271 -20.22 6.11 0.74
N TRP A 272 -19.00 5.88 0.23
CA TRP A 272 -18.75 5.28 -1.07
C TRP A 272 -18.05 3.94 -0.91
N VAL A 273 -18.40 2.99 -1.75
CA VAL A 273 -17.84 1.64 -1.75
C VAL A 273 -17.54 1.23 -3.19
N GLY A 274 -16.37 0.64 -3.40
CA GLY A 274 -15.97 0.03 -4.66
C GLY A 274 -15.66 -1.45 -4.47
N SER A 275 -16.12 -2.30 -5.39
CA SER A 275 -15.86 -3.74 -5.37
C SER A 275 -14.72 -4.16 -6.31
N ASP A 276 -14.15 -5.33 -6.05
CA ASP A 276 -13.13 -5.93 -6.92
C ASP A 276 -13.71 -6.48 -8.24
N ASP A 277 -15.01 -6.64 -8.32
CA ASP A 277 -15.77 -7.04 -9.51
C ASP A 277 -16.46 -5.87 -10.25
N GLY A 278 -16.07 -4.62 -9.90
CA GLY A 278 -16.29 -3.42 -10.73
C GLY A 278 -17.56 -2.63 -10.46
N LEU A 279 -18.19 -2.77 -9.29
CA LEU A 279 -19.31 -1.92 -8.91
C LEU A 279 -18.86 -0.78 -8.00
N ILE A 280 -19.53 0.37 -8.17
CA ILE A 280 -19.43 1.53 -7.29
C ILE A 280 -20.80 1.84 -6.73
N HIS A 281 -20.88 1.93 -5.40
CA HIS A 281 -22.11 2.31 -4.70
C HIS A 281 -21.89 3.52 -3.81
N VAL A 282 -22.93 4.32 -3.66
CA VAL A 282 -22.99 5.44 -2.72
C VAL A 282 -24.20 5.33 -1.82
N SER A 283 -23.99 5.59 -0.54
CA SER A 283 -25.04 5.84 0.45
C SER A 283 -24.96 7.29 0.89
N LYS A 284 -26.10 7.95 1.08
CA LYS A 284 -26.22 9.33 1.57
C LYS A 284 -26.89 9.42 2.94
N ASP A 285 -27.14 8.28 3.56
CA ASP A 285 -27.93 8.12 4.78
C ASP A 285 -27.28 7.14 5.78
N ALA A 286 -25.94 7.13 5.83
CA ALA A 286 -25.14 6.28 6.73
C ALA A 286 -25.33 4.77 6.48
N GLY A 287 -25.60 4.35 5.26
CA GLY A 287 -25.71 2.94 4.87
C GLY A 287 -27.15 2.37 4.94
N GLN A 288 -28.18 3.21 5.17
CA GLN A 288 -29.56 2.73 5.17
C GLN A 288 -30.03 2.38 3.77
N THR A 289 -29.65 3.18 2.77
CA THR A 289 -29.90 2.91 1.34
C THR A 289 -28.63 3.05 0.53
N TRP A 290 -28.56 2.30 -0.59
CA TRP A 290 -27.41 2.26 -1.48
C TRP A 290 -27.84 2.42 -2.93
N GLU A 291 -27.18 3.32 -3.64
CA GLU A 291 -27.38 3.58 -5.06
C GLU A 291 -26.16 3.03 -5.83
N ASN A 292 -26.39 2.21 -6.86
CA ASN A 292 -25.36 1.80 -7.79
C ASN A 292 -25.10 2.94 -8.76
N VAL A 293 -23.89 3.46 -8.74
CA VAL A 293 -23.43 4.60 -9.54
C VAL A 293 -22.23 4.26 -10.43
N THR A 294 -22.06 3.00 -10.75
CA THR A 294 -20.97 2.49 -11.58
C THR A 294 -20.91 3.21 -12.93
N PRO A 295 -19.74 3.64 -13.42
CA PRO A 295 -19.60 4.17 -14.78
C PRO A 295 -20.16 3.20 -15.84
N PRO A 296 -20.73 3.69 -16.94
CA PRO A 296 -21.28 2.82 -17.98
C PRO A 296 -20.19 1.97 -18.65
N GLU A 297 -20.56 0.80 -19.18
CA GLU A 297 -19.62 -0.15 -19.81
C GLU A 297 -18.90 0.42 -21.03
N THR A 298 -19.44 1.45 -21.65
CA THR A 298 -18.77 2.22 -22.72
C THR A 298 -17.54 2.99 -22.24
N MET A 299 -17.43 3.20 -20.93
CA MET A 299 -16.33 3.95 -20.29
C MET A 299 -15.46 3.06 -19.41
N SER A 300 -16.02 2.01 -18.81
CA SER A 300 -15.35 1.13 -17.86
C SER A 300 -15.57 -0.34 -18.21
N PRO A 301 -14.52 -1.19 -18.29
CA PRO A 301 -14.72 -2.64 -18.40
C PRO A 301 -15.60 -3.17 -17.26
N THR A 302 -16.43 -4.18 -17.57
CA THR A 302 -17.45 -4.70 -16.65
C THR A 302 -16.87 -5.18 -15.31
N LEU A 303 -15.70 -5.84 -15.33
CA LEU A 303 -15.05 -6.39 -14.14
C LEU A 303 -13.81 -5.58 -13.72
N ASN A 304 -13.86 -4.26 -13.90
CA ASN A 304 -12.77 -3.35 -13.60
C ASN A 304 -12.64 -3.14 -12.08
N MET A 305 -11.64 -3.73 -11.45
CA MET A 305 -11.43 -3.66 -9.99
C MET A 305 -11.32 -2.21 -9.51
N ILE A 306 -12.16 -1.81 -8.55
CA ILE A 306 -12.17 -0.46 -7.97
C ILE A 306 -11.14 -0.40 -6.82
N ASN A 307 -9.91 -0.02 -7.16
CA ASN A 307 -8.78 -0.05 -6.21
C ASN A 307 -8.83 1.07 -5.18
N SER A 308 -9.31 2.25 -5.57
CA SER A 308 -9.22 3.46 -4.75
C SER A 308 -10.36 4.41 -5.07
N ILE A 309 -10.98 4.91 -4.03
CA ILE A 309 -11.96 6.00 -4.06
C ILE A 309 -11.42 7.14 -3.20
N ASP A 310 -11.44 8.37 -3.73
CA ASP A 310 -11.01 9.56 -3.02
C ASP A 310 -12.05 10.67 -3.16
N ILE A 311 -12.53 11.20 -2.04
CA ILE A 311 -13.60 12.18 -2.00
C ILE A 311 -13.00 13.57 -1.84
N SER A 312 -13.39 14.49 -2.71
CA SER A 312 -12.93 15.88 -2.65
C SER A 312 -13.34 16.57 -1.35
N LEU A 313 -12.41 17.32 -0.76
CA LEU A 313 -12.68 18.20 0.39
C LEU A 313 -13.26 19.56 -0.02
N PHE A 314 -13.29 19.88 -1.30
CA PHE A 314 -13.68 21.21 -1.80
C PHE A 314 -15.09 21.27 -2.36
N LYS A 315 -15.62 20.12 -2.82
CA LYS A 315 -16.94 20.08 -3.48
C LYS A 315 -17.69 18.82 -3.11
N LYS A 316 -18.92 19.00 -2.61
CA LYS A 316 -19.86 17.93 -2.34
C LYS A 316 -20.19 17.13 -3.59
N GLY A 317 -20.28 15.81 -3.45
CA GLY A 317 -20.58 14.90 -4.57
C GLY A 317 -19.46 14.72 -5.57
N LYS A 318 -18.28 15.37 -5.37
CA LYS A 318 -17.11 15.22 -6.24
C LYS A 318 -16.21 14.11 -5.71
N VAL A 319 -15.94 13.12 -6.58
CA VAL A 319 -15.18 11.92 -6.23
C VAL A 319 -14.26 11.51 -7.37
N TYR A 320 -13.12 10.99 -7.04
CA TYR A 320 -12.14 10.40 -7.95
C TYR A 320 -12.01 8.91 -7.68
N VAL A 321 -11.86 8.13 -8.73
CA VAL A 321 -11.75 6.67 -8.64
C VAL A 321 -10.60 6.19 -9.50
N ALA A 322 -9.78 5.30 -8.97
CA ALA A 322 -8.80 4.53 -9.72
C ALA A 322 -9.24 3.07 -9.81
N ALA A 323 -9.20 2.52 -11.02
CA ALA A 323 -9.59 1.14 -11.28
C ALA A 323 -8.58 0.42 -12.18
N THR A 324 -8.60 -0.93 -12.19
CA THR A 324 -7.71 -1.75 -13.02
C THR A 324 -8.38 -2.98 -13.57
N SER A 325 -8.01 -3.36 -14.81
CA SER A 325 -8.43 -4.60 -15.48
C SER A 325 -7.26 -5.51 -15.87
N TYR A 326 -6.08 -5.33 -15.29
CA TYR A 326 -4.87 -6.08 -15.67
C TYR A 326 -5.03 -7.61 -15.53
N LYS A 327 -5.86 -8.09 -14.60
CA LYS A 327 -6.17 -9.52 -14.43
C LYS A 327 -6.88 -10.13 -15.64
N PHE A 328 -7.45 -9.30 -16.50
CA PHE A 328 -8.12 -9.69 -17.74
C PHE A 328 -7.27 -9.34 -18.99
N GLY A 329 -5.99 -9.00 -18.82
CA GLY A 329 -5.09 -8.64 -19.91
C GLY A 329 -5.28 -7.22 -20.46
N ASP A 330 -6.07 -6.38 -19.78
CA ASP A 330 -6.24 -4.98 -20.12
C ASP A 330 -5.38 -4.09 -19.23
N TYR A 331 -4.36 -3.49 -19.81
CA TYR A 331 -3.35 -2.66 -19.14
C TYR A 331 -3.59 -1.16 -19.30
N ASN A 332 -4.75 -0.75 -19.81
CA ASN A 332 -5.08 0.66 -19.93
C ASN A 332 -5.27 1.33 -18.56
N PRO A 333 -4.93 2.61 -18.42
CA PRO A 333 -5.23 3.38 -17.23
C PRO A 333 -6.73 3.70 -17.14
N TYR A 334 -7.28 3.58 -15.94
CA TYR A 334 -8.67 3.93 -15.63
C TYR A 334 -8.73 4.84 -14.42
N LEU A 335 -8.90 6.14 -14.66
CA LEU A 335 -9.22 7.14 -13.64
C LEU A 335 -10.52 7.82 -13.99
N TYR A 336 -11.43 7.85 -13.05
CA TYR A 336 -12.75 8.45 -13.23
C TYR A 336 -12.95 9.61 -12.25
N LYS A 337 -13.71 10.60 -12.71
CA LYS A 337 -14.18 11.72 -11.91
C LYS A 337 -15.70 11.85 -12.06
N THR A 338 -16.40 12.06 -10.95
CA THR A 338 -17.77 12.55 -10.90
C THR A 338 -17.84 13.81 -10.07
N GLU A 339 -18.84 14.66 -10.32
CA GLU A 339 -19.12 15.88 -9.55
C GLU A 339 -20.56 15.94 -9.04
N ASP A 340 -21.31 14.87 -9.21
CA ASP A 340 -22.75 14.81 -8.97
C ASP A 340 -23.21 13.48 -8.37
N TYR A 341 -22.37 12.91 -7.48
CA TYR A 341 -22.59 11.63 -6.79
C TYR A 341 -22.70 10.44 -7.75
N GLY A 342 -21.93 10.44 -8.84
CA GLY A 342 -21.85 9.32 -9.77
C GLY A 342 -22.98 9.26 -10.81
N LYS A 343 -23.79 10.31 -10.94
CA LYS A 343 -24.79 10.39 -12.02
C LYS A 343 -24.12 10.53 -13.39
N ASN A 344 -23.05 11.31 -13.44
CA ASN A 344 -22.20 11.47 -14.61
C ASN A 344 -20.75 11.22 -14.26
N TRP A 345 -20.04 10.55 -15.17
CA TRP A 345 -18.61 10.25 -15.01
C TRP A 345 -17.79 10.81 -16.18
N THR A 346 -16.57 11.18 -15.89
CA THR A 346 -15.56 11.58 -16.88
C THR A 346 -14.33 10.72 -16.70
N LEU A 347 -13.82 10.14 -17.80
CA LEU A 347 -12.51 9.47 -17.83
C LEU A 347 -11.41 10.53 -17.88
N ILE A 348 -10.49 10.51 -16.92
CA ILE A 348 -9.47 11.55 -16.72
C ILE A 348 -8.05 10.96 -16.81
N THR A 349 -7.69 10.37 -17.93
CA THR A 349 -6.39 9.65 -18.13
C THR A 349 -5.45 10.31 -19.13
N ASN A 350 -5.80 11.50 -19.65
CA ASN A 350 -5.02 12.21 -20.66
C ASN A 350 -3.59 12.51 -20.13
N GLY A 351 -2.55 11.99 -20.81
CA GLY A 351 -1.15 12.13 -20.40
C GLY A 351 -0.56 10.91 -19.67
N ILE A 352 -1.38 9.96 -19.23
CA ILE A 352 -0.93 8.66 -18.72
C ILE A 352 -0.71 7.72 -19.91
N LYS A 353 0.37 6.94 -19.88
CA LYS A 353 0.69 5.97 -20.95
C LYS A 353 -0.37 4.88 -21.02
N SER A 354 -0.70 4.41 -22.24
CA SER A 354 -1.76 3.43 -22.50
C SER A 354 -1.50 2.02 -21.92
N ASN A 355 -0.29 1.71 -21.50
CA ASN A 355 0.08 0.42 -20.90
C ASN A 355 0.50 0.56 -19.42
N ASP A 356 0.11 1.66 -18.79
CA ASP A 356 0.48 2.00 -17.43
C ASP A 356 -0.78 2.12 -16.57
N TYR A 357 -1.34 0.96 -16.20
CA TYR A 357 -2.60 0.89 -15.49
C TYR A 357 -2.53 1.48 -14.08
N THR A 358 -3.60 2.16 -13.72
CA THR A 358 -3.70 2.95 -12.50
C THR A 358 -4.03 2.09 -11.28
N ARG A 359 -3.45 2.42 -10.13
CA ARG A 359 -3.64 1.72 -8.86
C ARG A 359 -4.34 2.58 -7.81
N VAL A 360 -4.01 3.86 -7.77
CA VAL A 360 -4.49 4.77 -6.74
C VAL A 360 -4.60 6.19 -7.26
N ILE A 361 -5.56 6.94 -6.74
CA ILE A 361 -5.69 8.38 -6.93
C ILE A 361 -5.92 9.05 -5.57
N ARG A 362 -5.31 10.22 -5.36
CA ARG A 362 -5.56 11.09 -4.21
C ARG A 362 -5.65 12.53 -4.65
N SER A 363 -6.65 13.23 -4.15
CA SER A 363 -6.77 14.68 -4.28
C SER A 363 -6.01 15.37 -3.14
N ASP A 364 -5.34 16.46 -3.47
CA ASP A 364 -4.67 17.29 -2.46
C ASP A 364 -5.68 17.87 -1.46
N LYS A 365 -5.25 18.02 -0.21
CA LYS A 365 -6.12 18.49 0.87
C LYS A 365 -6.17 20.01 1.00
N LYS A 366 -5.23 20.73 0.40
CA LYS A 366 -5.07 22.19 0.50
C LYS A 366 -5.26 22.92 -0.83
N ARG A 367 -5.05 22.24 -1.96
CA ARG A 367 -5.18 22.81 -3.29
C ARG A 367 -6.20 22.05 -4.12
N GLU A 368 -7.33 22.69 -4.42
CA GLU A 368 -8.33 22.11 -5.33
C GLU A 368 -7.74 21.88 -6.72
N GLY A 369 -8.07 20.73 -7.33
CA GLY A 369 -7.61 20.34 -8.66
C GLY A 369 -6.17 19.82 -8.74
N LEU A 370 -5.43 19.82 -7.64
CA LEU A 370 -4.14 19.12 -7.56
C LEU A 370 -4.40 17.65 -7.20
N LEU A 371 -3.97 16.74 -8.08
CA LEU A 371 -4.19 15.30 -7.93
C LEU A 371 -2.88 14.54 -8.09
N TYR A 372 -2.78 13.41 -7.38
CA TYR A 372 -1.68 12.45 -7.48
C TYR A 372 -2.23 11.08 -7.88
N SER A 373 -1.59 10.41 -8.82
CA SER A 373 -1.94 9.04 -9.21
C SER A 373 -0.72 8.14 -9.17
N GLY A 374 -0.89 6.97 -8.57
CA GLY A 374 0.06 5.87 -8.63
C GLY A 374 -0.38 4.84 -9.68
N THR A 375 0.60 4.35 -10.44
CA THR A 375 0.42 3.37 -11.50
C THR A 375 1.33 2.17 -11.29
N GLU A 376 1.32 1.22 -12.21
CA GLU A 376 2.21 0.06 -12.15
C GLU A 376 3.69 0.44 -12.34
N TRP A 377 3.98 1.52 -13.07
CA TRP A 377 5.36 1.88 -13.40
C TRP A 377 5.84 3.17 -12.73
N GLY A 378 4.99 3.86 -11.96
CA GLY A 378 5.40 5.09 -11.28
C GLY A 378 4.26 6.00 -10.87
N MET A 379 4.54 7.29 -10.85
CA MET A 379 3.62 8.32 -10.39
C MET A 379 3.35 9.38 -11.45
N TYR A 380 2.14 9.94 -11.37
CA TYR A 380 1.70 11.09 -12.15
C TYR A 380 1.08 12.15 -11.25
N ILE A 381 1.15 13.40 -11.72
CA ILE A 381 0.56 14.58 -11.06
C ILE A 381 -0.32 15.33 -12.08
N SER A 382 -1.43 15.87 -11.60
CA SER A 382 -2.28 16.78 -12.34
C SER A 382 -2.50 18.04 -11.53
N PHE A 383 -2.44 19.21 -12.20
CA PHE A 383 -2.71 20.52 -11.59
C PHE A 383 -4.05 21.14 -12.05
N ASP A 384 -4.77 20.43 -12.90
CA ASP A 384 -5.96 20.88 -13.61
C ASP A 384 -7.15 19.92 -13.46
N ASP A 385 -7.28 19.31 -12.27
CA ASP A 385 -8.40 18.45 -11.90
C ASP A 385 -8.52 17.19 -12.75
N GLY A 386 -7.38 16.64 -13.19
CA GLY A 386 -7.28 15.42 -13.99
C GLY A 386 -7.45 15.64 -15.50
N ASN A 387 -7.58 16.89 -15.99
CA ASN A 387 -7.68 17.14 -17.43
C ASN A 387 -6.39 16.78 -18.16
N SER A 388 -5.24 16.95 -17.48
CA SER A 388 -3.94 16.47 -17.98
C SER A 388 -3.06 15.94 -16.87
N TRP A 389 -2.25 14.92 -17.18
CA TRP A 389 -1.30 14.30 -16.27
C TRP A 389 0.12 14.42 -16.78
N LYS A 390 1.05 14.65 -15.85
CA LYS A 390 2.49 14.66 -16.11
C LYS A 390 3.17 13.62 -15.24
N PRO A 391 4.25 12.95 -15.72
CA PRO A 391 5.06 12.08 -14.88
C PRO A 391 5.58 12.82 -13.64
N PHE A 392 5.52 12.17 -12.49
CA PHE A 392 5.96 12.72 -11.21
C PHE A 392 6.83 11.72 -10.45
N GLN A 393 7.90 11.28 -11.09
CA GLN A 393 8.76 10.22 -10.58
C GLN A 393 9.82 10.73 -9.59
N LEU A 394 10.31 11.98 -9.76
CA LEU A 394 11.42 12.53 -9.00
C LEU A 394 12.58 11.52 -8.89
N ASN A 395 13.05 11.23 -7.65
CA ASN A 395 14.08 10.22 -7.39
C ASN A 395 13.52 8.84 -7.01
N LEU A 396 12.19 8.64 -7.09
CA LEU A 396 11.56 7.35 -6.86
C LEU A 396 11.97 6.38 -7.98
N PRO A 397 12.50 5.17 -7.68
CA PRO A 397 12.78 4.18 -8.72
C PRO A 397 11.48 3.71 -9.39
N ILE A 398 11.60 3.18 -10.61
CA ILE A 398 10.48 2.56 -11.30
C ILE A 398 9.99 1.37 -10.47
N THR A 399 8.75 1.44 -10.01
CA THR A 399 8.10 0.43 -9.18
C THR A 399 6.59 0.62 -9.21
N SER A 400 5.85 -0.44 -8.88
CA SER A 400 4.39 -0.35 -8.73
C SER A 400 4.03 0.47 -7.49
N ILE A 401 3.20 1.49 -7.68
CA ILE A 401 2.70 2.36 -6.62
C ILE A 401 1.33 1.85 -6.18
N ARG A 402 1.28 1.23 -5.04
CA ARG A 402 0.07 0.51 -4.57
C ARG A 402 -0.92 1.40 -3.84
N ASP A 403 -0.43 2.33 -3.05
CA ASP A 403 -1.27 3.28 -2.32
C ASP A 403 -0.53 4.58 -2.03
N LEU A 404 -1.30 5.64 -1.80
CA LEU A 404 -0.85 6.99 -1.48
C LEU A 404 -1.62 7.51 -0.27
N LYS A 405 -0.93 8.26 0.59
CA LYS A 405 -1.55 8.96 1.71
C LYS A 405 -0.99 10.37 1.82
N ILE A 406 -1.86 11.35 1.92
CA ILE A 406 -1.48 12.74 2.26
C ILE A 406 -1.69 12.90 3.76
N LYS A 407 -0.62 13.26 4.48
CA LYS A 407 -0.65 13.56 5.91
C LYS A 407 0.02 14.90 6.14
N ASP A 408 -0.73 15.85 6.70
CA ASP A 408 -0.30 17.24 6.89
C ASP A 408 0.14 17.87 5.55
N ASN A 409 1.43 18.04 5.32
CA ASN A 409 2.03 18.50 4.06
C ASN A 409 2.91 17.46 3.38
N ASP A 410 2.85 16.21 3.81
CA ASP A 410 3.67 15.13 3.27
C ASP A 410 2.83 14.24 2.35
N LEU A 411 3.43 13.76 1.25
CA LEU A 411 2.88 12.69 0.41
C LEU A 411 3.65 11.41 0.66
N ILE A 412 2.96 10.41 1.20
CA ILE A 412 3.51 9.10 1.53
C ILE A 412 3.12 8.11 0.44
N VAL A 413 4.07 7.32 -0.01
CA VAL A 413 3.95 6.38 -1.13
C VAL A 413 4.24 4.98 -0.64
N ALA A 414 3.30 4.05 -0.80
CA ALA A 414 3.50 2.62 -0.62
C ALA A 414 3.85 1.97 -1.95
N THR A 415 4.97 1.27 -2.00
CA THR A 415 5.45 0.62 -3.22
C THR A 415 5.44 -0.90 -3.09
N HIS A 416 5.37 -1.55 -4.23
CA HIS A 416 5.51 -3.00 -4.32
C HIS A 416 6.95 -3.35 -4.70
N GLY A 417 7.83 -3.40 -3.70
CA GLY A 417 9.23 -3.81 -3.86
C GLY A 417 10.29 -2.73 -3.58
N ARG A 418 9.89 -1.49 -3.23
CA ARG A 418 10.83 -0.40 -2.89
C ARG A 418 10.47 0.32 -1.58
N SER A 419 9.78 -0.35 -0.67
CA SER A 419 9.42 0.18 0.66
C SER A 419 8.50 1.41 0.61
N PHE A 420 8.49 2.22 1.66
CA PHE A 420 7.81 3.51 1.73
C PHE A 420 8.71 4.64 1.25
N TRP A 421 8.09 5.61 0.57
CA TRP A 421 8.72 6.88 0.19
C TRP A 421 7.89 8.04 0.70
N VAL A 422 8.54 9.15 0.99
CA VAL A 422 7.88 10.37 1.47
C VAL A 422 8.41 11.58 0.74
N ILE A 423 7.50 12.42 0.25
CA ILE A 423 7.80 13.81 -0.10
C ILE A 423 7.44 14.63 1.12
N ASP A 424 8.44 15.19 1.78
CA ASP A 424 8.32 15.83 3.09
C ASP A 424 7.73 17.24 3.06
N ASP A 425 7.41 17.82 1.93
CA ASP A 425 6.84 19.17 1.85
C ASP A 425 6.17 19.39 0.49
N LEU A 426 4.86 19.42 0.48
CA LEU A 426 4.03 19.74 -0.69
C LEU A 426 3.80 21.24 -0.87
N THR A 427 4.30 22.10 0.02
CA THR A 427 4.07 23.55 0.01
C THR A 427 4.43 24.21 -1.32
N PRO A 428 5.53 23.88 -2.01
CA PRO A 428 5.80 24.41 -3.34
C PRO A 428 4.73 24.05 -4.37
N LEU A 429 4.21 22.82 -4.33
CA LEU A 429 3.15 22.36 -5.24
C LEU A 429 1.82 23.06 -4.97
N HIS A 430 1.54 23.41 -3.71
CA HIS A 430 0.35 24.17 -3.36
C HIS A 430 0.38 25.60 -3.93
N GLN A 431 1.54 26.22 -4.04
CA GLN A 431 1.72 27.61 -4.49
C GLN A 431 1.96 27.69 -6.00
N LEU A 432 2.54 26.67 -6.63
CA LEU A 432 2.91 26.65 -8.04
C LEU A 432 1.71 26.94 -8.95
N ASN A 433 1.84 27.97 -9.81
CA ASN A 433 0.86 28.35 -10.82
C ASN A 433 1.58 28.90 -12.06
N ASP A 434 0.82 29.27 -13.11
CA ASP A 434 1.38 29.75 -14.36
C ASP A 434 2.14 31.08 -14.18
N ASP A 435 1.69 31.98 -13.30
CA ASP A 435 2.39 33.23 -13.02
C ASP A 435 3.77 33.00 -12.42
N ILE A 436 3.87 32.03 -11.50
CA ILE A 436 5.17 31.62 -10.90
C ILE A 436 6.08 30.99 -11.94
N LEU A 437 5.54 30.12 -12.80
CA LEU A 437 6.32 29.47 -13.87
C LEU A 437 6.85 30.47 -14.91
N LEU A 438 6.17 31.59 -15.11
CA LEU A 438 6.56 32.65 -16.04
C LEU A 438 7.45 33.74 -15.39
N SER A 439 7.51 33.77 -14.06
CA SER A 439 8.31 34.77 -13.33
C SER A 439 9.82 34.55 -13.49
N GLU A 440 10.62 35.62 -13.45
CA GLU A 440 12.09 35.56 -13.47
C GLU A 440 12.63 34.82 -12.24
N SER A 441 12.02 35.07 -11.07
CA SER A 441 12.32 34.42 -9.82
C SER A 441 11.09 34.39 -8.91
N TYR A 442 10.98 33.36 -8.08
CA TYR A 442 9.93 33.29 -7.08
C TYR A 442 10.46 32.62 -5.81
N LEU A 443 10.15 33.21 -4.66
CA LEU A 443 10.45 32.68 -3.33
C LEU A 443 9.16 32.10 -2.74
N TYR A 444 9.11 30.77 -2.58
CA TYR A 444 7.96 30.14 -1.99
C TYR A 444 7.86 30.48 -0.50
N LYS A 445 6.65 30.72 -0.03
CA LYS A 445 6.39 30.84 1.40
C LYS A 445 6.63 29.49 2.07
N PRO A 446 7.57 29.38 3.02
CA PRO A 446 7.85 28.11 3.68
C PRO A 446 6.70 27.68 4.58
N ASP A 447 6.59 26.37 4.84
CA ASP A 447 5.67 25.82 5.84
C ASP A 447 6.22 25.97 7.27
N ILE A 448 5.38 25.61 8.23
CA ILE A 448 5.75 25.56 9.65
C ILE A 448 6.87 24.54 9.84
N SER A 449 7.96 24.97 10.43
CA SER A 449 9.09 24.10 10.77
C SER A 449 9.13 23.81 12.26
N TYR A 450 9.35 22.55 12.61
CA TYR A 450 9.45 22.12 14.00
C TYR A 450 10.92 22.04 14.43
N ARG A 451 11.23 22.66 15.55
CA ARG A 451 12.54 22.51 16.18
C ARG A 451 12.59 21.19 16.94
N MET A 452 13.17 20.18 16.33
CA MET A 452 13.36 18.87 16.94
C MET A 452 14.80 18.71 17.43
N HIS A 453 14.95 17.91 18.50
CA HIS A 453 16.27 17.44 18.89
C HIS A 453 16.69 16.34 17.92
N GLN A 454 17.82 16.54 17.24
CA GLN A 454 18.47 15.48 16.48
C GLN A 454 19.89 15.32 17.01
N SER A 455 20.28 14.08 17.30
CA SER A 455 21.67 13.77 17.58
C SER A 455 22.48 13.97 16.29
N GLY A 456 23.40 14.93 16.30
CA GLY A 456 24.34 15.15 15.20
C GLY A 456 25.19 13.89 14.98
N GLY A 457 24.96 13.21 13.88
CA GLY A 457 25.83 12.11 13.44
C GLY A 457 27.07 12.69 12.76
N TRP A 458 28.25 12.41 13.28
CA TRP A 458 29.50 12.69 12.57
C TRP A 458 29.56 11.77 11.35
N GLY A 459 29.34 12.32 10.15
CA GLY A 459 29.83 11.78 8.87
C GLY A 459 29.57 10.28 8.58
N ARG A 460 28.47 9.70 9.03
CA ARG A 460 28.12 8.35 8.55
C ARG A 460 27.61 8.46 7.12
N PRO A 461 28.19 7.70 6.18
CA PRO A 461 27.69 7.68 4.81
C PRO A 461 26.21 7.27 4.84
N ASN A 462 25.40 7.87 3.94
CA ASN A 462 24.03 7.45 3.71
C ASN A 462 24.04 5.94 3.44
N ASN A 463 23.56 5.17 4.39
CA ASN A 463 23.32 3.76 4.19
C ASN A 463 21.97 3.65 3.48
N LEU A 464 21.92 2.98 2.34
CA LEU A 464 20.69 2.72 1.57
C LEU A 464 19.60 2.01 2.40
N LEU A 465 19.97 1.45 3.54
CA LEU A 465 19.07 0.74 4.47
C LEU A 465 18.42 1.66 5.50
N ASN A 466 18.86 2.90 5.61
CA ASN A 466 18.32 3.85 6.57
C ASN A 466 17.45 4.87 5.86
N GLY A 467 16.28 5.14 6.46
CA GLY A 467 15.43 6.25 6.01
C GLY A 467 16.09 7.59 6.30
N VAL A 468 15.92 8.53 5.39
CA VAL A 468 16.43 9.91 5.56
C VAL A 468 15.42 10.69 6.39
N ASN A 469 15.89 11.38 7.42
CA ASN A 469 15.06 12.30 8.17
C ASN A 469 14.73 13.55 7.34
N HIS A 470 13.56 14.13 7.61
CA HIS A 470 13.25 15.48 7.16
C HIS A 470 14.38 16.46 7.59
N PRO A 471 14.84 17.36 6.71
CA PRO A 471 15.86 18.34 7.06
C PRO A 471 15.46 19.18 8.27
N ASN A 472 16.44 19.51 9.11
CA ASN A 472 16.22 20.41 10.24
C ASN A 472 16.15 21.86 9.78
N GLY A 473 15.31 22.63 10.44
CA GLY A 473 15.16 24.06 10.20
C GLY A 473 14.09 24.39 9.16
N VAL A 474 14.06 25.65 8.76
CA VAL A 474 13.13 26.13 7.75
C VAL A 474 13.65 25.78 6.36
N ILE A 475 12.87 25.09 5.59
CA ILE A 475 13.18 24.78 4.17
C ILE A 475 12.74 25.99 3.34
N ILE A 476 13.69 26.58 2.63
CA ILE A 476 13.46 27.71 1.73
C ILE A 476 13.51 27.20 0.30
N ASN A 477 12.36 27.17 -0.34
CA ASN A 477 12.22 26.80 -1.74
C ASN A 477 12.13 28.06 -2.61
N TYR A 478 12.81 28.05 -3.77
CA TYR A 478 12.72 29.13 -4.76
C TYR A 478 12.88 28.60 -6.17
N THR A 479 12.37 29.33 -7.14
CA THR A 479 12.58 29.08 -8.58
C THR A 479 13.30 30.24 -9.22
N LEU A 480 14.16 29.94 -10.19
CA LEU A 480 14.82 30.89 -11.06
C LEU A 480 14.58 30.44 -12.50
N LYS A 481 14.21 31.37 -13.38
CA LYS A 481 13.93 31.07 -14.79
C LYS A 481 15.21 30.78 -15.58
N GLU A 482 16.22 31.61 -15.36
CA GLU A 482 17.54 31.47 -15.94
C GLU A 482 18.59 31.60 -14.85
N PHE A 483 19.64 30.81 -14.91
CA PHE A 483 20.76 30.83 -13.98
C PHE A 483 22.04 30.44 -14.71
N SER A 484 23.09 31.26 -14.59
CA SER A 484 24.41 31.00 -15.14
C SER A 484 25.42 30.70 -14.03
N GLU A 485 26.54 30.08 -14.36
CA GLU A 485 27.61 29.76 -13.39
C GLU A 485 28.19 30.99 -12.67
N ASN A 486 28.02 32.20 -13.25
CA ASN A 486 28.49 33.44 -12.68
C ASN A 486 27.44 34.19 -11.82
N ASP A 487 26.21 33.67 -11.77
CA ASP A 487 25.15 34.27 -10.98
C ASP A 487 25.24 33.81 -9.52
N TYR A 488 24.81 34.65 -8.59
CA TYR A 488 24.68 34.28 -7.19
C TYR A 488 23.29 34.62 -6.66
N VAL A 489 22.79 33.78 -5.79
CA VAL A 489 21.52 33.96 -5.09
C VAL A 489 21.83 34.44 -3.68
N LYS A 490 21.24 35.57 -3.29
CA LYS A 490 21.31 36.10 -1.92
C LYS A 490 19.92 36.02 -1.29
N ILE A 491 19.83 35.43 -0.12
CA ILE A 491 18.62 35.38 0.69
C ILE A 491 18.91 36.14 1.99
N ASP A 492 18.13 37.18 2.25
CA ASP A 492 18.20 37.93 3.50
C ASP A 492 17.06 37.47 4.43
N ILE A 493 17.43 37.06 5.65
CA ILE A 493 16.46 36.73 6.70
C ILE A 493 16.36 38.00 7.59
N ILE A 494 15.19 38.59 7.62
CA ILE A 494 14.93 39.84 8.34
C ILE A 494 14.07 39.53 9.55
N ASP A 495 14.52 39.88 10.72
CA ASP A 495 13.71 39.92 11.95
C ASP A 495 12.89 41.21 11.99
N ASN A 496 11.60 41.07 12.29
CA ASN A 496 10.68 42.21 12.42
C ASN A 496 10.71 42.88 13.81
N ASN A 497 11.70 42.55 14.67
CA ASN A 497 11.87 43.15 15.99
C ASN A 497 12.76 44.39 15.94
#